data_ef65722a3ed71678b49964d1071d0893
#
_entry.id   ef65722a3ed71678b49964d1071d0893
#
_cell.length_a   1.000
_cell.length_b   1.000
_cell.length_c   1.000
_cell.angle_alpha   90.00
_cell.angle_beta   90.00
_cell.angle_gamma   90.00
#
_symmetry.space_group_name_H-M   'P 1'
#
loop_
_entity.id
_entity.type
_entity.pdbx_description
1 polymer ?
#
loop_
_entity_poly.entity_id
_entity_poly.type
_entity_poly.pdbx_seq_one_letter_code
_entity_poly.pdbx_strand_id
1 'polypeptide(L)'
;ANLLKASYLPEDGDTPAGFAGVFGNIAQAYFQKYGDQSDALAAIAAKNHMNGAANPYAQMQKDLGFDFCRAESDKNPFVAGPLKRTDCSLVSDGAAALVLSDTQSALGMDKAVAFRATAHAQDFLPMSKRDILQFEGCATAWSKALADARLSLDDLSFVETHDCFTIAELIEYEAMGLAEPGQGA
;
A
#
# COMPACT_ATOMS: atom_id res chain seq x y z
N ALA A 1 -0.43 -1.34 19.83
CA ALA A 1 0.79 -1.13 20.62
C ALA A 1 2.05 -1.74 19.99
N ASN A 2 1.96 -2.91 19.33
CA ASN A 2 3.16 -3.56 18.75
C ASN A 2 3.57 -3.00 17.39
N LEU A 3 2.62 -2.51 16.59
CA LEU A 3 2.93 -1.89 15.28
C LEU A 3 3.69 -0.57 15.41
N LEU A 4 3.37 0.25 16.42
CA LEU A 4 4.15 1.46 16.71
C LEU A 4 5.62 1.17 17.02
N LYS A 5 5.93 -0.01 17.54
CA LYS A 5 7.32 -0.43 17.79
C LYS A 5 8.09 -0.77 16.51
N ALA A 6 7.39 -0.90 15.37
CA ALA A 6 8.02 -1.04 14.07
C ALA A 6 8.43 0.30 13.44
N SER A 7 8.06 1.45 14.05
CA SER A 7 8.52 2.78 13.68
C SER A 7 9.69 3.22 14.55
N TYR A 8 10.30 4.35 14.23
CA TYR A 8 11.37 4.93 15.04
C TYR A 8 10.76 5.73 16.20
N LEU A 9 10.59 5.07 17.35
CA LEU A 9 9.89 5.63 18.51
C LEU A 9 10.36 7.04 18.95
N PRO A 10 11.65 7.43 18.88
CA PRO A 10 12.05 8.79 19.21
C PRO A 10 11.41 9.88 18.35
N GLU A 11 10.99 9.57 17.12
CA GLU A 11 10.29 10.50 16.22
C GLU A 11 8.77 10.28 16.22
N ASP A 12 8.34 9.03 16.26
CA ASP A 12 6.94 8.63 15.98
C ASP A 12 6.15 8.23 17.23
N GLY A 13 6.83 8.01 18.37
CA GLY A 13 6.23 7.39 19.55
C GLY A 13 5.05 8.14 20.17
N ASP A 14 5.05 9.46 20.06
CA ASP A 14 4.01 10.36 20.57
C ASP A 14 3.08 10.89 19.46
N THR A 15 3.12 10.32 18.26
CA THR A 15 2.27 10.77 17.14
C THR A 15 0.79 10.53 17.48
N PRO A 16 -0.07 11.59 17.45
CA PRO A 16 -1.51 11.43 17.65
C PRO A 16 -2.11 10.43 16.66
N ALA A 17 -3.11 9.66 17.09
CA ALA A 17 -3.70 8.57 16.32
C ALA A 17 -2.72 7.41 15.98
N GLY A 18 -1.54 7.39 16.60
CA GLY A 18 -0.56 6.32 16.47
C GLY A 18 -0.11 6.09 15.05
N PHE A 19 -0.19 4.85 14.57
CA PHE A 19 0.29 4.48 13.23
C PHE A 19 -0.46 5.21 12.09
N ALA A 20 -1.76 5.46 12.27
CA ALA A 20 -2.52 6.27 11.31
C ALA A 20 -2.01 7.72 11.26
N GLY A 21 -1.55 8.26 12.40
CA GLY A 21 -0.94 9.59 12.45
C GLY A 21 0.35 9.69 11.66
N VAL A 22 1.18 8.65 11.70
CA VAL A 22 2.42 8.58 10.88
C VAL A 22 2.09 8.69 9.39
N PHE A 23 1.13 7.91 8.90
CA PHE A 23 0.69 8.01 7.51
C PHE A 23 -0.09 9.30 7.21
N GLY A 24 -0.78 9.87 8.19
CA GLY A 24 -1.37 11.20 8.09
C GLY A 24 -0.33 12.30 7.83
N ASN A 25 0.84 12.22 8.48
CA ASN A 25 1.95 13.13 8.24
C ASN A 25 2.54 12.94 6.84
N ILE A 26 2.68 11.70 6.36
CA ILE A 26 3.10 11.43 4.98
C ILE A 26 2.11 12.02 3.98
N ALA A 27 0.81 11.82 4.19
CA ALA A 27 -0.23 12.37 3.33
C ALA A 27 -0.24 13.90 3.33
N GLN A 28 -0.04 14.54 4.49
CA GLN A 28 0.10 16.00 4.58
C GLN A 28 1.31 16.50 3.78
N ALA A 29 2.47 15.85 3.92
CA ALA A 29 3.67 16.21 3.17
C ALA A 29 3.46 16.05 1.65
N TYR A 30 2.77 14.97 1.25
CA TYR A 30 2.42 14.75 -0.16
C TYR A 30 1.49 15.85 -0.70
N PHE A 31 0.43 16.20 0.04
CA PHE A 31 -0.51 17.27 -0.34
C PHE A 31 0.16 18.65 -0.38
N GLN A 32 1.10 18.92 0.53
CA GLN A 32 1.88 20.17 0.51
C GLN A 32 2.75 20.28 -0.75
N LYS A 33 3.29 19.17 -1.23
CA LYS A 33 4.17 19.14 -2.40
C LYS A 33 3.41 19.13 -3.73
N TYR A 34 2.32 18.38 -3.81
CA TYR A 34 1.62 18.08 -5.08
C TYR A 34 0.18 18.61 -5.14
N GLY A 35 -0.28 19.29 -4.10
CA GLY A 35 -1.66 19.79 -4.02
C GLY A 35 -2.63 18.78 -3.40
N ASP A 36 -3.92 19.13 -3.40
CA ASP A 36 -4.98 18.27 -2.86
C ASP A 36 -5.15 17.01 -3.70
N GLN A 37 -4.96 15.86 -3.09
CA GLN A 37 -5.09 14.53 -3.70
C GLN A 37 -6.26 13.72 -3.10
N SER A 38 -7.24 14.41 -2.55
CA SER A 38 -8.39 13.76 -1.93
C SER A 38 -9.19 12.90 -2.91
N ASP A 39 -9.22 13.26 -4.19
CA ASP A 39 -9.88 12.49 -5.24
C ASP A 39 -9.09 11.20 -5.54
N ALA A 40 -7.76 11.28 -5.57
CA ALA A 40 -6.87 10.13 -5.73
C ALA A 40 -7.06 9.11 -4.61
N LEU A 41 -7.00 9.57 -3.35
CA LEU A 41 -7.21 8.68 -2.21
C LEU A 41 -8.60 8.04 -2.23
N ALA A 42 -9.64 8.79 -2.60
CA ALA A 42 -11.00 8.26 -2.72
C ALA A 42 -11.14 7.23 -3.85
N ALA A 43 -10.47 7.43 -4.98
CA ALA A 43 -10.46 6.48 -6.09
C ALA A 43 -9.78 5.16 -5.70
N ILE A 44 -8.64 5.22 -5.02
CA ILE A 44 -7.93 4.06 -4.48
C ILE A 44 -8.82 3.32 -3.49
N ALA A 45 -9.41 4.03 -2.50
CA ALA A 45 -10.31 3.42 -1.52
C ALA A 45 -11.52 2.75 -2.19
N ALA A 46 -12.16 3.41 -3.15
CA ALA A 46 -13.32 2.86 -3.87
C ALA A 46 -12.94 1.60 -4.67
N LYS A 47 -11.81 1.63 -5.40
CA LYS A 47 -11.27 0.48 -6.13
C LYS A 47 -11.04 -0.70 -5.19
N ASN A 48 -10.40 -0.48 -4.06
CA ASN A 48 -10.05 -1.54 -3.12
C ASN A 48 -11.30 -2.12 -2.43
N HIS A 49 -12.29 -1.29 -2.10
CA HIS A 49 -13.58 -1.77 -1.61
C HIS A 49 -14.34 -2.59 -2.67
N MET A 50 -14.33 -2.16 -3.92
CA MET A 50 -14.94 -2.91 -5.04
C MET A 50 -14.26 -4.28 -5.22
N ASN A 51 -12.93 -4.32 -5.23
CA ASN A 51 -12.16 -5.56 -5.33
C ASN A 51 -12.40 -6.46 -4.10
N GLY A 52 -12.43 -5.87 -2.90
CA GLY A 52 -12.70 -6.57 -1.65
C GLY A 52 -14.10 -7.18 -1.60
N ALA A 53 -15.10 -6.55 -2.22
CA ALA A 53 -16.46 -7.09 -2.29
C ALA A 53 -16.52 -8.42 -3.04
N ALA A 54 -15.63 -8.65 -4.01
CA ALA A 54 -15.53 -9.89 -4.76
C ALA A 54 -14.63 -10.96 -4.08
N ASN A 55 -13.90 -10.61 -3.04
CA ASN A 55 -13.00 -11.52 -2.33
C ASN A 55 -13.71 -12.19 -1.14
N PRO A 56 -13.93 -13.54 -1.16
CA PRO A 56 -14.62 -14.23 -0.08
C PRO A 56 -13.87 -14.19 1.27
N TYR A 57 -12.60 -13.84 1.28
CA TYR A 57 -11.76 -13.75 2.48
C TYR A 57 -11.60 -12.32 3.00
N ALA A 58 -12.13 -11.31 2.30
CA ALA A 58 -12.07 -9.94 2.78
C ALA A 58 -12.95 -9.75 4.02
N GLN A 59 -12.43 -9.03 5.01
CA GLN A 59 -13.17 -8.68 6.21
C GLN A 59 -14.36 -7.74 5.90
N MET A 60 -14.19 -6.85 4.91
CA MET A 60 -15.24 -5.94 4.47
C MET A 60 -15.57 -6.23 3.01
N GLN A 61 -16.67 -6.95 2.79
CA GLN A 61 -17.17 -7.34 1.47
C GLN A 61 -18.27 -6.35 1.02
N LYS A 62 -17.92 -5.09 0.89
CA LYS A 62 -18.88 -4.04 0.52
C LYS A 62 -18.24 -3.02 -0.40
N ASP A 63 -18.80 -2.87 -1.58
CA ASP A 63 -18.50 -1.74 -2.45
C ASP A 63 -19.12 -0.47 -1.85
N LEU A 64 -18.28 0.51 -1.54
CA LEU A 64 -18.70 1.79 -0.97
C LEU A 64 -18.87 2.89 -2.04
N GLY A 65 -18.23 2.72 -3.19
CA GLY A 65 -18.22 3.69 -4.27
C GLY A 65 -17.39 4.94 -3.97
N PHE A 66 -17.09 5.70 -5.04
CA PHE A 66 -16.23 6.88 -4.97
C PHE A 66 -16.80 7.99 -4.08
N ASP A 67 -18.07 8.34 -4.24
CA ASP A 67 -18.68 9.46 -3.53
C ASP A 67 -18.65 9.27 -2.01
N PHE A 68 -18.89 8.04 -1.55
CA PHE A 68 -18.79 7.72 -0.12
C PHE A 68 -17.36 7.84 0.39
N CYS A 69 -16.39 7.31 -0.36
CA CYS A 69 -14.97 7.39 0.01
C CYS A 69 -14.45 8.83 -0.05
N ARG A 70 -14.98 9.66 -0.96
CA ARG A 70 -14.59 11.05 -1.10
C ARG A 70 -15.15 11.97 -0.02
N ALA A 71 -16.40 11.76 0.37
CA ALA A 71 -17.10 12.64 1.31
C ALA A 71 -16.69 12.37 2.76
N GLU A 72 -16.46 13.46 3.51
CA GLU A 72 -16.44 13.39 4.98
C GLU A 72 -17.88 13.21 5.49
N SER A 73 -18.04 12.33 6.47
CA SER A 73 -19.31 12.10 7.15
C SER A 73 -19.11 11.40 8.50
N ASP A 74 -20.17 11.29 9.31
CA ASP A 74 -20.14 10.52 10.57
C ASP A 74 -19.72 9.05 10.35
N LYS A 75 -19.96 8.51 9.15
CA LYS A 75 -19.58 7.15 8.78
C LYS A 75 -18.18 7.06 8.17
N ASN A 76 -17.66 8.18 7.65
CA ASN A 76 -16.34 8.30 7.06
C ASN A 76 -15.62 9.56 7.55
N PRO A 77 -15.38 9.70 8.86
CA PRO A 77 -14.72 10.88 9.43
C PRO A 77 -13.22 10.87 9.11
N PHE A 78 -12.59 12.04 9.22
CA PHE A 78 -11.14 12.14 9.25
C PHE A 78 -10.57 11.38 10.47
N VAL A 79 -9.47 10.67 10.23
CA VAL A 79 -8.75 9.89 11.26
C VAL A 79 -7.43 10.56 11.63
N ALA A 80 -6.65 10.96 10.63
CA ALA A 80 -5.37 11.63 10.81
C ALA A 80 -4.98 12.43 9.57
N GLY A 81 -4.68 13.73 9.73
CA GLY A 81 -4.38 14.61 8.60
C GLY A 81 -5.52 14.56 7.58
N PRO A 82 -5.22 14.42 6.28
CA PRO A 82 -6.25 14.32 5.25
C PRO A 82 -6.88 12.93 5.12
N LEU A 83 -6.44 11.93 5.89
CA LEU A 83 -6.92 10.56 5.81
C LEU A 83 -8.25 10.39 6.52
N LYS A 84 -9.24 9.85 5.81
CA LYS A 84 -10.54 9.44 6.34
C LYS A 84 -10.52 7.96 6.75
N ARG A 85 -11.61 7.49 7.35
CA ARG A 85 -11.75 6.07 7.74
C ARG A 85 -11.53 5.11 6.57
N THR A 86 -12.04 5.44 5.36
CA THR A 86 -11.87 4.62 4.16
C THR A 86 -10.45 4.63 3.61
N ASP A 87 -9.60 5.56 4.06
CA ASP A 87 -8.19 5.63 3.70
C ASP A 87 -7.29 4.76 4.60
N CYS A 88 -7.87 4.11 5.60
CA CYS A 88 -7.17 3.32 6.61
C CYS A 88 -7.58 1.85 6.52
N SER A 89 -6.61 0.94 6.56
CA SER A 89 -6.89 -0.50 6.64
C SER A 89 -7.54 -0.88 7.97
N LEU A 90 -8.24 -2.00 7.99
CA LEU A 90 -8.78 -2.61 9.21
C LEU A 90 -7.65 -3.24 10.04
N VAL A 91 -7.84 -3.27 11.36
CA VAL A 91 -7.04 -4.11 12.25
C VAL A 91 -7.71 -5.48 12.31
N SER A 92 -7.06 -6.49 11.72
CA SER A 92 -7.61 -7.83 11.58
C SER A 92 -6.59 -8.90 11.97
N ASP A 93 -7.08 -10.03 12.43
CA ASP A 93 -6.28 -11.25 12.57
C ASP A 93 -6.54 -12.17 11.38
N GLY A 94 -5.50 -12.88 10.94
CA GLY A 94 -5.61 -13.79 9.82
C GLY A 94 -4.40 -14.67 9.68
N ALA A 95 -4.49 -15.67 8.80
CA ALA A 95 -3.38 -16.55 8.45
C ALA A 95 -3.46 -16.93 6.97
N ALA A 96 -2.31 -17.04 6.34
CA ALA A 96 -2.16 -17.57 5.00
C ALA A 96 -1.02 -18.58 4.97
N ALA A 97 -1.14 -19.60 4.14
CA ALA A 97 -0.13 -20.62 3.99
C ALA A 97 0.17 -20.87 2.50
N LEU A 98 1.45 -21.03 2.20
CA LEU A 98 1.95 -21.40 0.88
C LEU A 98 2.66 -22.75 0.97
N VAL A 99 2.41 -23.61 -0.02
CA VAL A 99 3.17 -24.84 -0.21
C VAL A 99 4.22 -24.58 -1.27
N LEU A 100 5.49 -24.71 -0.89
CA LEU A 100 6.63 -24.57 -1.80
C LEU A 100 7.12 -25.96 -2.19
N SER A 101 7.44 -26.16 -3.45
CA SER A 101 8.04 -27.38 -3.96
C SER A 101 9.15 -27.07 -4.97
N ASP A 102 9.97 -28.05 -5.31
CA ASP A 102 10.87 -27.95 -6.44
C ASP A 102 10.10 -27.98 -7.77
N THR A 103 10.76 -27.54 -8.84
CA THR A 103 10.15 -27.45 -10.17
C THR A 103 9.70 -28.80 -10.71
N GLN A 104 10.47 -29.88 -10.44
CA GLN A 104 10.15 -31.25 -10.92
C GLN A 104 8.81 -31.72 -10.34
N SER A 105 8.62 -31.52 -9.04
CA SER A 105 7.36 -31.86 -8.36
C SER A 105 6.21 -30.96 -8.84
N ALA A 106 6.46 -29.68 -9.02
CA ALA A 106 5.46 -28.71 -9.47
C ALA A 106 4.90 -29.00 -10.88
N LEU A 107 5.73 -29.54 -11.79
CA LEU A 107 5.30 -29.90 -13.14
C LEU A 107 4.23 -31.01 -13.19
N GLY A 108 4.09 -31.78 -12.13
CA GLY A 108 3.04 -32.81 -11.98
C GLY A 108 1.77 -32.33 -11.29
N MET A 109 1.66 -31.05 -10.93
CA MET A 109 0.51 -30.49 -10.21
C MET A 109 -0.46 -29.80 -11.17
N ASP A 110 -1.78 -29.92 -10.89
CA ASP A 110 -2.81 -29.25 -11.69
C ASP A 110 -2.72 -27.73 -11.64
N LYS A 111 -2.23 -27.20 -10.50
CA LYS A 111 -2.04 -25.74 -10.29
C LYS A 111 -0.67 -25.51 -9.70
N ALA A 112 0.21 -24.95 -10.49
CA ALA A 112 1.53 -24.53 -10.06
C ALA A 112 1.81 -23.10 -10.53
N VAL A 113 2.41 -22.28 -9.66
CA VAL A 113 2.83 -20.91 -9.96
C VAL A 113 4.34 -20.81 -9.69
N ALA A 114 5.09 -20.38 -10.69
CA ALA A 114 6.52 -20.21 -10.55
C ALA A 114 6.88 -18.81 -10.07
N PHE A 115 7.76 -18.72 -9.07
CA PHE A 115 8.44 -17.47 -8.76
C PHE A 115 9.41 -17.12 -9.90
N ARG A 116 9.21 -15.98 -10.55
CA ARG A 116 10.12 -15.50 -11.59
C ARG A 116 11.32 -14.78 -10.98
N ALA A 117 11.09 -14.01 -9.92
CA ALA A 117 12.12 -13.34 -9.13
C ALA A 117 11.60 -13.05 -7.73
N THR A 118 12.53 -12.75 -6.83
CA THR A 118 12.26 -12.23 -5.50
C THR A 118 13.27 -11.16 -5.17
N ALA A 119 12.82 -10.08 -4.54
CA ALA A 119 13.71 -9.02 -4.08
C ALA A 119 13.25 -8.51 -2.72
N HIS A 120 14.20 -8.02 -1.95
CA HIS A 120 13.97 -7.38 -0.66
C HIS A 120 14.87 -6.15 -0.56
N ALA A 121 14.29 -5.07 -0.08
CA ALA A 121 15.00 -3.86 0.30
C ALA A 121 14.32 -3.25 1.52
N GLN A 122 15.05 -2.47 2.28
CA GLN A 122 14.57 -1.86 3.52
C GLN A 122 14.96 -0.40 3.54
N ASP A 123 13.99 0.47 3.88
CA ASP A 123 14.21 1.87 4.16
C ASP A 123 14.79 2.11 5.56
N PHE A 124 15.26 3.32 5.80
CA PHE A 124 15.64 3.76 7.14
C PHE A 124 14.40 4.00 8.00
N LEU A 125 14.42 3.50 9.24
CA LEU A 125 13.33 3.74 10.19
C LEU A 125 13.13 5.23 10.50
N PRO A 126 14.18 6.03 10.83
CA PRO A 126 14.00 7.46 11.04
C PRO A 126 13.55 8.16 9.75
N MET A 127 12.28 8.56 9.67
CA MET A 127 11.74 9.24 8.48
C MET A 127 12.43 10.57 8.18
N SER A 128 12.95 11.25 9.21
CA SER A 128 13.75 12.48 9.06
C SER A 128 15.06 12.29 8.28
N LYS A 129 15.49 11.05 8.05
CA LYS A 129 16.73 10.70 7.37
C LYS A 129 16.57 10.33 5.90
N ARG A 130 15.34 10.40 5.38
CA ARG A 130 15.01 10.02 4.00
C ARG A 130 13.92 10.92 3.42
N ASP A 131 13.74 10.89 2.12
CA ASP A 131 12.54 11.47 1.50
C ASP A 131 11.35 10.50 1.67
N ILE A 132 10.44 10.87 2.57
CA ILE A 132 9.28 10.04 2.94
C ILE A 132 8.27 9.87 1.79
N LEU A 133 8.43 10.63 0.71
CA LEU A 133 7.54 10.58 -0.45
C LEU A 133 8.07 9.70 -1.59
N GLN A 134 9.24 9.09 -1.44
CA GLN A 134 9.84 8.28 -2.51
C GLN A 134 9.72 6.77 -2.32
N PHE A 135 9.50 6.30 -1.11
CA PHE A 135 9.48 4.88 -0.78
C PHE A 135 10.64 4.10 -1.44
N GLU A 136 11.88 4.59 -1.20
CA GLU A 136 13.11 4.10 -1.86
C GLU A 136 13.31 2.58 -1.73
N GLY A 137 12.91 2.01 -0.59
CA GLY A 137 12.93 0.56 -0.39
C GLY A 137 12.01 -0.17 -1.37
N CYS A 138 10.80 0.35 -1.57
CA CYS A 138 9.84 -0.19 -2.55
C CYS A 138 10.42 -0.08 -3.97
N ALA A 139 10.88 1.10 -4.39
CA ALA A 139 11.45 1.33 -5.71
C ALA A 139 12.66 0.41 -5.99
N THR A 140 13.55 0.25 -5.00
CA THR A 140 14.73 -0.61 -5.11
C THR A 140 14.34 -2.08 -5.25
N ALA A 141 13.44 -2.59 -4.41
CA ALA A 141 13.00 -3.98 -4.46
C ALA A 141 12.27 -4.27 -5.78
N TRP A 142 11.41 -3.36 -6.21
CA TRP A 142 10.68 -3.46 -7.47
C TRP A 142 11.60 -3.52 -8.68
N SER A 143 12.49 -2.54 -8.82
CA SER A 143 13.44 -2.49 -9.92
C SER A 143 14.33 -3.73 -9.99
N LYS A 144 14.79 -4.21 -8.82
CA LYS A 144 15.59 -5.42 -8.73
C LYS A 144 14.80 -6.66 -9.14
N ALA A 145 13.56 -6.80 -8.69
CA ALA A 145 12.71 -7.95 -9.03
C ALA A 145 12.43 -8.00 -10.54
N LEU A 146 12.10 -6.87 -11.17
CA LEU A 146 11.88 -6.81 -12.62
C LEU A 146 13.16 -7.16 -13.40
N ALA A 147 14.31 -6.61 -13.00
CA ALA A 147 15.59 -6.91 -13.65
C ALA A 147 15.95 -8.41 -13.54
N ASP A 148 15.82 -8.99 -12.34
CA ASP A 148 16.10 -10.42 -12.11
C ASP A 148 15.13 -11.32 -12.89
N ALA A 149 13.86 -10.92 -13.01
CA ALA A 149 12.86 -11.61 -13.81
C ALA A 149 13.04 -11.43 -15.32
N ARG A 150 13.81 -10.40 -15.74
CA ARG A 150 13.93 -9.91 -17.12
C ARG A 150 12.57 -9.52 -17.70
N LEU A 151 11.80 -8.76 -16.93
CA LEU A 151 10.49 -8.23 -17.29
C LEU A 151 10.49 -6.70 -17.20
N SER A 152 9.58 -6.10 -17.93
CA SER A 152 9.18 -4.69 -17.83
C SER A 152 7.80 -4.57 -17.18
N LEU A 153 7.33 -3.36 -16.94
CA LEU A 153 5.97 -3.10 -16.45
C LEU A 153 4.91 -3.61 -17.43
N ASP A 154 5.17 -3.49 -18.73
CA ASP A 154 4.25 -3.89 -19.81
C ASP A 154 4.02 -5.41 -19.89
N ASP A 155 4.91 -6.20 -19.27
CA ASP A 155 4.80 -7.65 -19.21
C ASP A 155 3.90 -8.13 -18.07
N LEU A 156 3.46 -7.23 -17.18
CA LEU A 156 2.66 -7.58 -16.01
C LEU A 156 1.17 -7.52 -16.32
N SER A 157 0.42 -8.52 -15.86
CA SER A 157 -1.04 -8.54 -16.00
C SER A 157 -1.74 -7.75 -14.90
N PHE A 158 -1.17 -7.71 -13.69
CA PHE A 158 -1.66 -6.95 -12.54
C PHE A 158 -0.56 -6.84 -11.49
N VAL A 159 -0.78 -5.96 -10.52
CA VAL A 159 0.08 -5.76 -9.37
C VAL A 159 -0.78 -5.81 -8.10
N GLU A 160 -0.33 -6.56 -7.09
CA GLU A 160 -0.86 -6.52 -5.74
C GLU A 160 0.03 -5.64 -4.89
N THR A 161 -0.53 -4.58 -4.33
CA THR A 161 0.16 -3.63 -3.46
C THR A 161 -0.27 -3.77 -2.01
N HIS A 162 0.53 -3.24 -1.08
CA HIS A 162 0.17 -3.18 0.32
C HIS A 162 -0.40 -1.80 0.67
N ASP A 163 -1.70 -1.65 0.58
CA ASP A 163 -2.41 -0.40 0.89
C ASP A 163 -2.86 -0.31 2.35
N CYS A 164 -1.94 -0.43 3.29
CA CYS A 164 -2.28 -0.18 4.69
C CYS A 164 -2.94 1.19 4.90
N PHE A 165 -2.65 2.13 4.03
CA PHE A 165 -3.31 3.42 3.85
C PHE A 165 -3.31 3.79 2.37
N THR A 166 -4.36 4.44 1.87
CA THR A 166 -4.47 4.83 0.46
C THR A 166 -3.32 5.70 -0.02
N ILE A 167 -2.74 6.53 0.86
CA ILE A 167 -1.53 7.31 0.54
C ILE A 167 -0.30 6.42 0.30
N ALA A 168 -0.21 5.25 0.95
CA ALA A 168 0.88 4.32 0.69
C ALA A 168 0.78 3.77 -0.72
N GLU A 169 -0.38 3.29 -1.12
CA GLU A 169 -0.62 2.79 -2.48
C GLU A 169 -0.38 3.87 -3.54
N LEU A 170 -0.81 5.12 -3.30
CA LEU A 170 -0.55 6.24 -4.19
C LEU A 170 0.94 6.45 -4.45
N ILE A 171 1.75 6.46 -3.38
CA ILE A 171 3.20 6.61 -3.48
C ILE A 171 3.86 5.35 -4.08
N GLU A 172 3.32 4.16 -3.81
CA GLU A 172 3.81 2.92 -4.41
C GLU A 172 3.65 2.89 -5.93
N TYR A 173 2.57 3.45 -6.49
CA TYR A 173 2.43 3.59 -7.94
C TYR A 173 3.59 4.37 -8.56
N GLU A 174 4.00 5.44 -7.90
CA GLU A 174 5.13 6.26 -8.33
C GLU A 174 6.46 5.54 -8.14
N ALA A 175 6.65 4.90 -6.97
CA ALA A 175 7.86 4.14 -6.65
C ALA A 175 8.07 2.94 -7.58
N MET A 176 7.00 2.34 -8.09
CA MET A 176 7.04 1.27 -9.08
C MET A 176 7.20 1.77 -10.52
N GLY A 177 7.09 3.08 -10.76
CA GLY A 177 7.16 3.67 -12.09
C GLY A 177 5.89 3.52 -12.92
N LEU A 178 4.73 3.25 -12.28
CA LEU A 178 3.42 3.24 -12.95
C LEU A 178 2.94 4.65 -13.26
N ALA A 179 3.42 5.64 -12.51
CA ALA A 179 3.14 7.05 -12.70
C ALA A 179 4.35 7.91 -12.30
N GLU A 180 4.41 9.12 -12.83
CA GLU A 180 5.39 10.11 -12.39
C GLU A 180 5.05 10.67 -11.00
N PRO A 181 6.04 11.14 -10.22
CA PRO A 181 5.80 11.74 -8.92
C PRO A 181 4.74 12.86 -8.94
N GLY A 182 3.73 12.74 -8.09
CA GLY A 182 2.56 13.64 -8.05
C GLY A 182 1.46 13.30 -9.05
N GLN A 183 1.59 12.20 -9.80
CA GLN A 183 0.66 11.76 -10.84
C GLN A 183 0.15 10.33 -10.60
N GLY A 184 0.26 9.81 -9.39
CA GLY A 184 -0.10 8.43 -9.04
C GLY A 184 -1.61 8.12 -9.09
N ALA A 185 -2.46 9.06 -9.49
CA ALA A 185 -3.92 8.90 -9.57
C ALA A 185 -4.46 9.22 -10.95
#